data_23d8376d94209b7eb93258f0da3603ad
#
_entry.id   23d8376d94209b7eb93258f0da3603ad
#
_cell.length_a   1.000
_cell.length_b   1.000
_cell.length_c   1.000
_cell.angle_alpha   90.00
_cell.angle_beta   90.00
_cell.angle_gamma   90.00
#
_symmetry.space_group_name_H-M   'P 1'
#
loop_
_entity.id
_entity.type
_entity.pdbx_description
1 polymer ?
#
loop_
_entity_poly.entity_id
_entity_poly.type
_entity_poly.pdbx_seq_one_letter_code
_entity_poly.pdbx_strand_id
1 'polypeptide(L)'
;MDEVHTPNARTIEEVSSFLNISEKDLAKCLIYYARDKYVCVLIRGDRDVNEIKLGHALDVAEFELRLASDREIEELGLVKGFMGPRGMPLEIIMDLEIAEQKNFVTGANKADYHLINANLDRDFKVNKIADIRLAKDGDICAICGKPMKGEKGTEVGQIFKLQDKYSSSMNCTYLDENGVNKPMIMGCYGIGVSRTLQSIIDQYHDEYGIKWPVNVAPYHLVVVPVNYKDEEMKKLSDEIYNEYKKLDNEVILDDRDYKPGFKFKDWDLIGIPYMIIVGRRANEGIVEVKDRYTNEKVEMYAKDAIEMVNRMIKYQLGEEM
;
A
#
# COMPACT_ATOMS: atom_id res chain seq x y z
N MET A 1 14.56 18.80 -37.04
CA MET A 1 14.68 17.41 -36.52
C MET A 1 15.79 16.72 -37.27
N ASP A 2 16.80 16.21 -36.59
CA ASP A 2 17.99 15.60 -37.16
C ASP A 2 18.21 14.20 -36.59
N GLU A 3 18.78 13.29 -37.37
CA GLU A 3 19.18 11.96 -36.90
C GLU A 3 20.58 12.02 -36.28
N VAL A 4 20.73 11.40 -35.12
CA VAL A 4 22.00 11.27 -34.41
C VAL A 4 22.30 9.79 -34.16
N HIS A 5 23.52 9.38 -34.49
CA HIS A 5 23.99 8.02 -34.20
C HIS A 5 24.32 7.86 -32.73
N THR A 6 23.62 6.93 -32.07
CA THR A 6 23.69 6.66 -30.62
C THR A 6 23.94 5.16 -30.39
N PRO A 7 25.13 4.66 -30.72
CA PRO A 7 25.43 3.24 -30.72
C PRO A 7 25.29 2.67 -29.25
N ASN A 8 24.61 1.53 -29.16
CA ASN A 8 24.36 0.82 -27.90
C ASN A 8 23.54 1.60 -26.84
N ALA A 9 23.01 2.78 -27.13
CA ALA A 9 22.15 3.51 -26.22
C ALA A 9 20.68 3.18 -26.49
N ARG A 10 20.08 2.32 -25.66
CA ARG A 10 18.72 1.77 -25.84
C ARG A 10 17.76 2.20 -24.74
N THR A 11 18.27 2.45 -23.54
CA THR A 11 17.45 2.92 -22.41
C THR A 11 17.48 4.43 -22.32
N ILE A 12 16.51 4.99 -21.59
CA ILE A 12 16.43 6.45 -21.37
C ILE A 12 17.71 6.96 -20.72
N GLU A 13 18.23 6.23 -19.73
CA GLU A 13 19.45 6.59 -19.00
C GLU A 13 20.69 6.55 -19.90
N GLU A 14 20.79 5.55 -20.79
CA GLU A 14 21.91 5.44 -21.74
C GLU A 14 21.88 6.58 -22.75
N VAL A 15 20.70 6.89 -23.33
CA VAL A 15 20.54 7.98 -24.30
C VAL A 15 20.77 9.34 -23.64
N SER A 16 20.21 9.56 -22.45
CA SER A 16 20.42 10.77 -21.65
C SER A 16 21.91 11.01 -21.39
N SER A 17 22.62 9.98 -20.96
CA SER A 17 24.07 10.02 -20.70
C SER A 17 24.87 10.26 -21.98
N PHE A 18 24.54 9.56 -23.07
CA PHE A 18 25.25 9.68 -24.35
C PHE A 18 25.13 11.07 -24.95
N LEU A 19 23.93 11.65 -24.94
CA LEU A 19 23.65 12.98 -25.49
C LEU A 19 23.91 14.11 -24.51
N ASN A 20 24.22 13.81 -23.24
CA ASN A 20 24.41 14.76 -22.15
C ASN A 20 23.18 15.70 -21.98
N ILE A 21 21.99 15.12 -21.92
CA ILE A 21 20.71 15.81 -21.74
C ILE A 21 19.93 15.20 -20.56
N SER A 22 18.89 15.89 -20.08
CA SER A 22 18.02 15.35 -19.05
C SER A 22 17.10 14.27 -19.62
N GLU A 23 16.76 13.25 -18.82
CA GLU A 23 15.72 12.27 -19.14
C GLU A 23 14.37 12.94 -19.46
N LYS A 24 14.13 14.13 -18.92
CA LYS A 24 12.93 14.95 -19.20
C LYS A 24 12.88 15.46 -20.62
N ASP A 25 14.02 15.58 -21.29
CA ASP A 25 14.12 16.03 -22.67
C ASP A 25 13.92 14.89 -23.67
N LEU A 26 13.68 13.67 -23.18
CA LEU A 26 13.43 12.48 -23.96
C LEU A 26 11.94 12.12 -23.97
N ALA A 27 11.48 11.58 -25.10
CA ALA A 27 10.19 10.93 -25.25
C ALA A 27 10.37 9.47 -25.64
N LYS A 28 9.85 8.56 -24.81
CA LYS A 28 9.87 7.11 -25.07
C LYS A 28 8.57 6.64 -25.70
N CYS A 29 8.67 5.74 -26.67
CA CYS A 29 7.55 5.03 -27.26
C CYS A 29 7.43 3.64 -26.62
N LEU A 30 6.25 3.30 -26.15
CA LEU A 30 5.88 2.00 -25.63
C LEU A 30 4.77 1.42 -26.49
N ILE A 31 4.83 0.14 -26.82
CA ILE A 31 3.77 -0.51 -27.60
C ILE A 31 2.88 -1.28 -26.65
N TYR A 32 1.58 -0.99 -26.68
CA TYR A 32 0.55 -1.69 -25.96
C TYR A 32 -0.35 -2.46 -26.92
N TYR A 33 -0.77 -3.66 -26.49
CA TYR A 33 -1.87 -4.38 -27.11
C TYR A 33 -3.16 -4.02 -26.35
N ALA A 34 -4.12 -3.47 -27.06
CA ALA A 34 -5.38 -2.99 -26.50
C ALA A 34 -6.54 -3.66 -27.24
N ARG A 35 -7.26 -4.58 -26.58
CA ARG A 35 -8.38 -5.38 -27.06
C ARG A 35 -8.01 -6.24 -28.30
N ASP A 36 -7.79 -5.62 -29.44
CA ASP A 36 -7.58 -6.29 -30.75
C ASP A 36 -6.55 -5.59 -31.63
N LYS A 37 -5.91 -4.52 -31.15
CA LYS A 37 -4.95 -3.74 -31.91
C LYS A 37 -3.74 -3.32 -31.08
N TYR A 38 -2.64 -3.02 -31.77
CA TYR A 38 -1.47 -2.39 -31.15
C TYR A 38 -1.57 -0.87 -31.23
N VAL A 39 -1.17 -0.20 -30.18
CA VAL A 39 -1.08 1.27 -30.08
C VAL A 39 0.31 1.68 -29.59
N CYS A 40 0.81 2.79 -30.10
CA CYS A 40 2.04 3.40 -29.63
C CYS A 40 1.69 4.46 -28.58
N VAL A 41 2.27 4.34 -27.40
CA VAL A 41 2.14 5.30 -26.31
C VAL A 41 3.41 6.13 -26.25
N LEU A 42 3.29 7.45 -26.42
CA LEU A 42 4.40 8.40 -26.34
C LEU A 42 4.33 9.16 -25.02
N ILE A 43 5.35 8.99 -24.19
CA ILE A 43 5.43 9.57 -22.86
C ILE A 43 6.83 10.12 -22.60
N ARG A 44 6.97 11.11 -21.72
CA ARG A 44 8.27 11.68 -21.34
C ARG A 44 9.20 10.62 -20.74
N GLY A 45 10.50 10.71 -20.98
CA GLY A 45 11.48 9.69 -20.63
C GLY A 45 11.50 9.31 -19.16
N ASP A 46 11.40 10.29 -18.26
CA ASP A 46 11.39 10.11 -16.79
C ASP A 46 10.04 9.65 -16.23
N ARG A 47 9.00 9.43 -17.06
CA ARG A 47 7.65 9.06 -16.65
C ARG A 47 7.30 7.61 -16.98
N ASP A 48 6.35 7.05 -16.23
CA ASP A 48 5.77 5.75 -16.48
C ASP A 48 4.28 5.87 -16.79
N VAL A 49 3.77 4.92 -17.57
CA VAL A 49 2.36 4.89 -17.96
C VAL A 49 1.51 4.39 -16.80
N ASN A 50 0.39 5.06 -16.56
CA ASN A 50 -0.69 4.55 -15.74
C ASN A 50 -1.68 3.79 -16.65
N GLU A 51 -1.67 2.46 -16.58
CA GLU A 51 -2.48 1.60 -17.44
C GLU A 51 -3.98 1.80 -17.27
N ILE A 52 -4.45 2.20 -16.08
CA ILE A 52 -5.86 2.53 -15.84
C ILE A 52 -6.24 3.79 -16.63
N LYS A 53 -5.43 4.84 -16.58
CA LYS A 53 -5.66 6.06 -17.36
C LYS A 53 -5.58 5.79 -18.87
N LEU A 54 -4.61 4.97 -19.29
CA LEU A 54 -4.47 4.57 -20.67
C LEU A 54 -5.70 3.77 -21.15
N GLY A 55 -6.18 2.82 -20.34
CA GLY A 55 -7.41 2.07 -20.60
C GLY A 55 -8.62 2.99 -20.79
N HIS A 56 -8.79 3.96 -19.90
CA HIS A 56 -9.84 4.98 -20.04
C HIS A 56 -9.66 5.84 -21.31
N ALA A 57 -8.42 6.20 -21.65
CA ALA A 57 -8.14 6.97 -22.85
C ALA A 57 -8.45 6.18 -24.14
N LEU A 58 -8.32 4.87 -24.12
CA LEU A 58 -8.58 3.97 -25.25
C LEU A 58 -9.99 3.37 -25.24
N ASP A 59 -10.77 3.58 -24.18
CA ASP A 59 -12.08 2.96 -23.94
C ASP A 59 -12.01 1.41 -23.94
N VAL A 60 -11.01 0.88 -23.23
CA VAL A 60 -10.79 -0.55 -23.05
C VAL A 60 -10.70 -0.90 -21.57
N ALA A 61 -11.13 -2.11 -21.22
CA ALA A 61 -10.99 -2.61 -19.85
C ALA A 61 -9.51 -2.94 -19.52
N GLU A 62 -9.15 -2.87 -18.24
CA GLU A 62 -7.78 -3.11 -17.77
C GLU A 62 -7.24 -4.47 -18.22
N PHE A 63 -8.06 -5.52 -18.19
CA PHE A 63 -7.65 -6.87 -18.61
C PHE A 63 -7.48 -7.04 -20.12
N GLU A 64 -7.94 -6.09 -20.93
CA GLU A 64 -7.76 -6.04 -22.38
C GLU A 64 -6.50 -5.25 -22.80
N LEU A 65 -5.79 -4.68 -21.82
CA LEU A 65 -4.60 -3.85 -22.04
C LEU A 65 -3.36 -4.56 -21.48
N ARG A 66 -2.30 -4.63 -22.25
CA ARG A 66 -0.98 -5.12 -21.83
C ARG A 66 0.14 -4.56 -22.68
N LEU A 67 1.34 -4.50 -22.11
CA LEU A 67 2.54 -4.23 -22.93
C LEU A 67 2.72 -5.31 -24.00
N ALA A 68 3.16 -4.90 -25.18
CA ALA A 68 3.57 -5.82 -26.24
C ALA A 68 4.88 -6.53 -25.84
N SER A 69 4.96 -7.81 -26.14
CA SER A 69 6.19 -8.57 -25.98
C SER A 69 7.24 -8.18 -27.03
N ASP A 70 8.50 -8.50 -26.77
CA ASP A 70 9.61 -8.20 -27.70
C ASP A 70 9.38 -8.83 -29.06
N ARG A 71 8.85 -10.05 -29.10
CA ARG A 71 8.50 -10.76 -30.33
C ARG A 71 7.41 -10.02 -31.15
N GLU A 72 6.39 -9.52 -30.49
CA GLU A 72 5.32 -8.75 -31.14
C GLU A 72 5.86 -7.42 -31.72
N ILE A 73 6.77 -6.76 -30.99
CA ILE A 73 7.43 -5.54 -31.45
C ILE A 73 8.26 -5.83 -32.74
N GLU A 74 8.98 -6.96 -32.76
CA GLU A 74 9.74 -7.40 -33.95
C GLU A 74 8.81 -7.77 -35.10
N GLU A 75 7.71 -8.48 -34.87
CA GLU A 75 6.69 -8.84 -35.87
C GLU A 75 6.02 -7.60 -36.51
N LEU A 76 5.93 -6.50 -35.76
CA LEU A 76 5.47 -5.19 -36.22
C LEU A 76 6.54 -4.42 -37.05
N GLY A 77 7.74 -4.98 -37.18
CA GLY A 77 8.87 -4.34 -37.87
C GLY A 77 9.50 -3.17 -37.11
N LEU A 78 9.25 -3.10 -35.77
CA LEU A 78 9.76 -2.05 -34.90
C LEU A 78 11.06 -2.50 -34.19
N VAL A 79 11.89 -1.53 -33.83
CA VAL A 79 13.19 -1.80 -33.17
C VAL A 79 13.11 -1.35 -31.71
N LYS A 80 13.00 -2.29 -30.79
CA LYS A 80 12.95 -2.01 -29.35
C LYS A 80 14.16 -1.18 -28.91
N GLY A 81 13.91 -0.13 -28.12
CA GLY A 81 14.90 0.83 -27.66
C GLY A 81 15.13 2.00 -28.60
N PHE A 82 14.66 1.93 -29.88
CA PHE A 82 14.83 2.97 -30.88
C PHE A 82 13.50 3.40 -31.52
N MET A 83 12.38 3.03 -30.93
CA MET A 83 11.04 3.39 -31.41
C MET A 83 10.77 4.88 -31.25
N GLY A 84 10.17 5.51 -32.23
CA GLY A 84 9.79 6.92 -32.25
C GLY A 84 8.51 7.18 -33.03
N PRO A 85 7.88 8.36 -32.86
CA PRO A 85 6.57 8.65 -33.44
C PRO A 85 6.63 8.91 -34.96
N ARG A 86 7.79 9.28 -35.50
CA ARG A 86 7.92 9.59 -36.95
C ARG A 86 7.81 8.32 -37.79
N GLY A 87 6.79 8.26 -38.64
CA GLY A 87 6.56 7.09 -39.49
C GLY A 87 6.08 5.85 -38.74
N MET A 88 5.60 6.00 -37.51
CA MET A 88 4.99 4.94 -36.71
C MET A 88 3.73 4.41 -37.43
N PRO A 89 3.63 3.10 -37.74
CA PRO A 89 2.48 2.54 -38.44
C PRO A 89 1.25 2.33 -37.55
N LEU A 90 1.35 2.62 -36.25
CA LEU A 90 0.32 2.41 -35.28
C LEU A 90 -0.33 3.74 -34.86
N GLU A 91 -1.53 3.66 -34.30
CA GLU A 91 -2.14 4.80 -33.61
C GLU A 91 -1.24 5.26 -32.44
N ILE A 92 -1.04 6.58 -32.34
CA ILE A 92 -0.21 7.18 -31.30
C ILE A 92 -1.09 7.88 -30.29
N ILE A 93 -0.97 7.46 -29.02
CA ILE A 93 -1.53 8.14 -27.85
C ILE A 93 -0.39 8.87 -27.15
N MET A 94 -0.51 10.18 -26.98
CA MET A 94 0.54 11.02 -26.43
C MET A 94 0.13 11.58 -25.07
N ASP A 95 1.06 11.56 -24.12
CA ASP A 95 0.82 12.18 -22.80
C ASP A 95 0.80 13.70 -22.91
N LEU A 96 -0.07 14.35 -22.11
CA LEU A 96 -0.21 15.81 -22.06
C LEU A 96 1.13 16.52 -21.81
N GLU A 97 1.94 15.98 -20.90
CA GLU A 97 3.19 16.61 -20.46
C GLU A 97 4.22 16.71 -21.60
N ILE A 98 4.31 15.64 -22.46
CA ILE A 98 5.21 15.67 -23.62
C ILE A 98 4.59 16.42 -24.81
N ALA A 99 3.27 16.52 -24.91
CA ALA A 99 2.60 17.25 -25.94
C ALA A 99 2.87 18.77 -25.88
N GLU A 100 3.11 19.30 -24.70
CA GLU A 100 3.49 20.70 -24.47
C GLU A 100 4.98 20.96 -24.68
N GLN A 101 5.80 19.90 -24.73
CA GLN A 101 7.24 20.00 -24.83
C GLN A 101 7.70 20.22 -26.28
N LYS A 102 8.79 20.95 -26.44
CA LYS A 102 9.40 21.22 -27.72
C LYS A 102 10.84 20.72 -27.78
N ASN A 103 11.27 20.36 -29.00
CA ASN A 103 12.65 19.97 -29.28
C ASN A 103 13.14 18.77 -28.46
N PHE A 104 12.25 17.82 -28.18
CA PHE A 104 12.60 16.61 -27.47
C PHE A 104 13.36 15.60 -28.31
N VAL A 105 13.99 14.63 -27.66
CA VAL A 105 14.68 13.51 -28.29
C VAL A 105 13.80 12.27 -28.24
N THR A 106 13.77 11.48 -29.31
CA THR A 106 13.01 10.23 -29.40
C THR A 106 13.68 9.23 -30.33
N GLY A 107 13.22 8.00 -30.40
CA GLY A 107 13.76 7.00 -31.30
C GLY A 107 13.57 7.36 -32.79
N ALA A 108 14.45 6.85 -33.64
CA ALA A 108 14.42 7.06 -35.08
C ALA A 108 13.77 5.90 -35.84
N ASN A 109 13.19 4.89 -35.16
CA ASN A 109 12.74 3.61 -35.73
C ASN A 109 13.85 2.85 -36.50
N LYS A 110 15.08 3.12 -36.15
CA LYS A 110 16.28 2.56 -36.75
C LYS A 110 17.30 2.23 -35.65
N ALA A 111 17.88 1.03 -35.70
CA ALA A 111 18.87 0.61 -34.70
C ALA A 111 20.02 1.60 -34.57
N ASP A 112 20.41 1.92 -33.37
CA ASP A 112 21.50 2.84 -33.01
C ASP A 112 21.30 4.30 -33.47
N TYR A 113 20.06 4.75 -33.67
CA TYR A 113 19.75 6.13 -34.04
C TYR A 113 18.60 6.71 -33.22
N HIS A 114 18.75 7.98 -32.87
CA HIS A 114 17.70 8.81 -32.26
C HIS A 114 17.48 10.09 -33.10
N LEU A 115 16.29 10.66 -32.93
CA LEU A 115 15.90 11.96 -33.50
C LEU A 115 16.03 13.03 -32.44
N ILE A 116 16.73 14.11 -32.70
CA ILE A 116 16.81 15.31 -31.88
C ILE A 116 15.94 16.43 -32.47
N ASN A 117 15.54 17.38 -31.60
CA ASN A 117 14.67 18.50 -31.98
C ASN A 117 13.32 18.06 -32.57
N ALA A 118 12.75 16.97 -32.11
CA ALA A 118 11.42 16.51 -32.49
C ALA A 118 10.30 17.40 -31.90
N ASN A 119 9.30 17.68 -32.73
CA ASN A 119 8.15 18.50 -32.33
C ASN A 119 6.85 17.92 -32.87
N LEU A 120 5.82 17.94 -32.04
CA LEU A 120 4.45 17.62 -32.45
C LEU A 120 4.01 18.56 -33.59
N ASP A 121 3.17 18.07 -34.48
CA ASP A 121 2.57 18.72 -35.65
C ASP A 121 3.55 19.14 -36.76
N ARG A 122 4.80 19.44 -36.42
CA ARG A 122 5.84 19.74 -37.40
C ARG A 122 6.43 18.46 -38.02
N ASP A 123 6.74 17.48 -37.23
CA ASP A 123 7.54 16.30 -37.62
C ASP A 123 6.72 15.00 -37.63
N PHE A 124 5.66 14.95 -36.86
CA PHE A 124 4.72 13.82 -36.77
C PHE A 124 3.36 14.30 -36.22
N LYS A 125 2.34 13.44 -36.35
CA LYS A 125 1.00 13.65 -35.81
C LYS A 125 0.66 12.54 -34.85
N VAL A 126 -0.27 12.81 -33.95
CA VAL A 126 -0.80 11.82 -32.99
C VAL A 126 -2.33 11.69 -33.13
N ASN A 127 -2.85 10.55 -32.76
CA ASN A 127 -4.29 10.26 -32.80
C ASN A 127 -5.04 10.84 -31.63
N LYS A 128 -4.40 10.82 -30.43
CA LYS A 128 -5.00 11.31 -29.19
C LYS A 128 -3.94 11.86 -28.24
N ILE A 129 -4.30 12.94 -27.53
CA ILE A 129 -3.53 13.47 -26.41
C ILE A 129 -4.37 13.27 -25.15
N ALA A 130 -3.79 12.67 -24.10
CA ALA A 130 -4.48 12.39 -22.85
C ALA A 130 -3.51 12.38 -21.65
N ASP A 131 -4.02 12.62 -20.44
CA ASP A 131 -3.26 12.38 -19.21
C ASP A 131 -3.16 10.86 -18.96
N ILE A 132 -1.99 10.29 -19.24
CA ILE A 132 -1.73 8.85 -19.13
C ILE A 132 -0.53 8.52 -18.25
N ARG A 133 0.11 9.54 -17.67
CA ARG A 133 1.28 9.32 -16.80
C ARG A 133 0.90 8.86 -15.40
N LEU A 134 1.79 8.07 -14.81
CA LEU A 134 1.78 7.77 -13.38
C LEU A 134 2.32 8.98 -12.59
N ALA A 135 1.67 9.32 -11.48
CA ALA A 135 2.15 10.35 -10.59
C ALA A 135 3.40 9.87 -9.82
N LYS A 136 4.34 10.76 -9.59
CA LYS A 136 5.59 10.50 -8.84
C LYS A 136 5.71 11.42 -7.62
N ASP A 137 6.58 11.02 -6.71
CA ASP A 137 6.99 11.87 -5.60
C ASP A 137 7.52 13.21 -6.10
N GLY A 138 7.10 14.31 -5.47
CA GLY A 138 7.45 15.66 -5.88
C GLY A 138 6.60 16.26 -7.02
N ASP A 139 5.72 15.49 -7.66
CA ASP A 139 4.78 16.05 -8.64
C ASP A 139 3.84 17.07 -7.99
N ILE A 140 3.49 18.10 -8.74
CA ILE A 140 2.61 19.15 -8.25
C ILE A 140 1.15 18.69 -8.28
N CYS A 141 0.48 18.78 -7.14
CA CYS A 141 -0.95 18.48 -7.02
C CYS A 141 -1.76 19.47 -7.86
N ALA A 142 -2.60 18.97 -8.76
CA ALA A 142 -3.44 19.80 -9.63
C ALA A 142 -4.52 20.61 -8.86
N ILE A 143 -4.85 20.21 -7.62
CA ILE A 143 -5.88 20.85 -6.81
C ILE A 143 -5.30 21.96 -5.93
N CYS A 144 -4.22 21.67 -5.20
CA CYS A 144 -3.69 22.63 -4.20
C CYS A 144 -2.34 23.26 -4.57
N GLY A 145 -1.71 22.85 -5.69
CA GLY A 145 -0.44 23.41 -6.16
C GLY A 145 0.79 23.05 -5.30
N LYS A 146 0.65 22.16 -4.31
CA LYS A 146 1.77 21.70 -3.47
C LYS A 146 2.40 20.43 -4.05
N PRO A 147 3.69 20.18 -3.79
CA PRO A 147 4.32 18.92 -4.16
C PRO A 147 3.66 17.75 -3.41
N MET A 148 3.41 16.67 -4.13
CA MET A 148 2.89 15.42 -3.59
C MET A 148 4.02 14.62 -2.97
N LYS A 149 3.72 13.87 -1.90
CA LYS A 149 4.64 12.95 -1.25
C LYS A 149 4.23 11.52 -1.60
N GLY A 150 5.15 10.75 -2.16
CA GLY A 150 4.97 9.33 -2.42
C GLY A 150 5.30 8.52 -1.17
N GLU A 151 4.37 7.65 -0.74
CA GLU A 151 4.59 6.71 0.36
C GLU A 151 4.15 5.30 -0.07
N LYS A 152 4.87 4.30 0.44
CA LYS A 152 4.46 2.90 0.27
C LYS A 152 3.46 2.55 1.37
N GLY A 153 2.32 1.98 0.99
CA GLY A 153 1.30 1.51 1.90
C GLY A 153 0.98 0.03 1.68
N THR A 154 0.48 -0.63 2.72
CA THR A 154 -0.07 -1.97 2.61
C THR A 154 -1.56 -1.87 2.30
N GLU A 155 -1.99 -2.48 1.20
CA GLU A 155 -3.41 -2.57 0.86
C GLU A 155 -4.10 -3.58 1.78
N VAL A 156 -4.93 -3.09 2.68
CA VAL A 156 -5.66 -3.91 3.66
C VAL A 156 -7.09 -4.23 3.24
N GLY A 157 -7.65 -3.48 2.30
CA GLY A 157 -8.98 -3.69 1.76
C GLY A 157 -9.13 -3.11 0.36
N GLN A 158 -10.15 -3.58 -0.37
CA GLN A 158 -10.37 -3.23 -1.77
C GLN A 158 -11.85 -3.23 -2.13
N ILE A 159 -12.21 -2.40 -3.11
CA ILE A 159 -13.54 -2.32 -3.69
C ILE A 159 -13.40 -2.46 -5.20
N PHE A 160 -14.07 -3.44 -5.79
CA PHE A 160 -14.12 -3.63 -7.23
C PHE A 160 -15.50 -3.31 -7.79
N LYS A 161 -15.54 -2.54 -8.85
CA LYS A 161 -16.73 -2.36 -9.70
C LYS A 161 -16.75 -3.44 -10.75
N LEU A 162 -17.45 -4.53 -10.50
CA LEU A 162 -17.51 -5.68 -11.41
C LEU A 162 -18.46 -5.44 -12.59
N GLN A 163 -19.31 -4.40 -12.51
CA GLN A 163 -20.33 -4.09 -13.49
C GLN A 163 -21.20 -5.33 -13.78
N ASP A 164 -21.44 -5.66 -15.04
CA ASP A 164 -22.24 -6.80 -15.48
C ASP A 164 -21.39 -8.01 -15.95
N LYS A 165 -20.08 -7.96 -15.75
CA LYS A 165 -19.11 -8.98 -16.21
C LYS A 165 -19.53 -10.41 -15.89
N TYR A 166 -19.99 -10.66 -14.68
CA TYR A 166 -20.40 -11.99 -14.24
C TYR A 166 -21.92 -12.20 -14.40
N SER A 167 -22.72 -11.20 -14.10
CA SER A 167 -24.17 -11.29 -14.19
C SER A 167 -24.66 -11.55 -15.62
N SER A 168 -24.05 -10.93 -16.63
CA SER A 168 -24.37 -11.18 -18.03
C SER A 168 -24.05 -12.62 -18.43
N SER A 169 -22.87 -13.15 -18.08
CA SER A 169 -22.48 -14.53 -18.40
C SER A 169 -23.30 -15.60 -17.66
N MET A 170 -23.78 -15.27 -16.45
CA MET A 170 -24.61 -16.14 -15.62
C MET A 170 -26.11 -15.97 -15.86
N ASN A 171 -26.50 -15.07 -16.77
CA ASN A 171 -27.88 -14.71 -17.04
C ASN A 171 -28.65 -14.23 -15.77
N CYS A 172 -27.90 -13.57 -14.84
CA CYS A 172 -28.43 -13.01 -13.61
C CYS A 172 -29.01 -11.63 -13.88
N THR A 173 -30.32 -11.56 -14.04
CA THR A 173 -31.03 -10.37 -14.52
C THR A 173 -32.14 -9.92 -13.56
N TYR A 174 -32.62 -8.70 -13.72
CA TYR A 174 -33.78 -8.15 -13.04
C TYR A 174 -34.66 -7.39 -14.04
N LEU A 175 -35.95 -7.25 -13.74
CA LEU A 175 -36.83 -6.36 -14.49
C LEU A 175 -36.76 -4.96 -13.93
N ASP A 176 -36.46 -4.00 -14.79
CA ASP A 176 -36.49 -2.58 -14.40
C ASP A 176 -37.93 -2.06 -14.27
N GLU A 177 -38.12 -0.81 -13.89
CA GLU A 177 -39.42 -0.15 -13.71
C GLU A 177 -40.30 -0.13 -14.99
N ASN A 178 -39.68 -0.31 -16.16
CA ASN A 178 -40.36 -0.37 -17.45
C ASN A 178 -40.59 -1.81 -17.92
N GLY A 179 -40.30 -2.83 -17.08
CA GLY A 179 -40.42 -4.25 -17.42
C GLY A 179 -39.30 -4.75 -18.37
N VAL A 180 -38.21 -4.00 -18.54
CA VAL A 180 -37.10 -4.42 -19.39
C VAL A 180 -36.11 -5.25 -18.56
N ASN A 181 -35.72 -6.40 -19.10
CA ASN A 181 -34.77 -7.30 -18.47
C ASN A 181 -33.35 -6.75 -18.59
N LYS A 182 -32.67 -6.50 -17.46
CA LYS A 182 -31.31 -5.95 -17.39
C LYS A 182 -30.41 -6.84 -16.53
N PRO A 183 -29.11 -6.99 -16.88
CA PRO A 183 -28.17 -7.68 -16.02
C PRO A 183 -27.96 -6.90 -14.70
N MET A 184 -27.74 -7.64 -13.61
CA MET A 184 -27.40 -7.06 -12.31
C MET A 184 -26.05 -6.36 -12.38
N ILE A 185 -25.97 -5.14 -11.85
CA ILE A 185 -24.70 -4.44 -11.65
C ILE A 185 -24.09 -4.92 -10.32
N MET A 186 -22.88 -5.40 -10.39
CA MET A 186 -22.19 -6.06 -9.27
C MET A 186 -21.02 -5.21 -8.73
N GLY A 187 -20.79 -5.34 -7.44
CA GLY A 187 -19.59 -4.89 -6.75
C GLY A 187 -18.97 -6.01 -5.93
N CYS A 188 -17.69 -5.90 -5.62
CA CYS A 188 -16.99 -6.79 -4.71
C CYS A 188 -16.27 -5.96 -3.66
N TYR A 189 -16.36 -6.39 -2.40
CA TYR A 189 -15.81 -5.69 -1.25
C TYR A 189 -15.00 -6.68 -0.44
N GLY A 190 -13.71 -6.40 -0.23
CA GLY A 190 -12.81 -7.30 0.47
C GLY A 190 -11.99 -6.60 1.54
N ILE A 191 -11.79 -7.28 2.68
CA ILE A 191 -10.83 -6.88 3.72
C ILE A 191 -9.94 -8.08 4.02
N GLY A 192 -8.63 -7.87 3.95
CA GLY A 192 -7.62 -8.85 4.32
C GLY A 192 -7.40 -8.86 5.84
N VAL A 193 -8.20 -9.62 6.61
CA VAL A 193 -8.16 -9.62 8.08
C VAL A 193 -6.76 -9.93 8.61
N SER A 194 -6.11 -10.99 8.14
CA SER A 194 -4.75 -11.34 8.55
C SER A 194 -3.70 -10.33 8.08
N ARG A 195 -3.89 -9.72 6.91
CA ARG A 195 -3.03 -8.64 6.42
C ARG A 195 -3.19 -7.37 7.27
N THR A 196 -4.41 -7.05 7.68
CA THR A 196 -4.68 -5.92 8.59
C THR A 196 -3.99 -6.15 9.93
N LEU A 197 -4.10 -7.36 10.50
CA LEU A 197 -3.42 -7.73 11.73
C LEU A 197 -1.89 -7.55 11.62
N GLN A 198 -1.28 -8.05 10.53
CA GLN A 198 0.15 -7.88 10.29
C GLN A 198 0.53 -6.40 10.16
N SER A 199 -0.29 -5.60 9.49
CA SER A 199 -0.05 -4.16 9.35
C SER A 199 -0.13 -3.41 10.68
N ILE A 200 -1.00 -3.85 11.60
CA ILE A 200 -1.05 -3.32 12.97
C ILE A 200 0.25 -3.65 13.71
N ILE A 201 0.73 -4.89 13.63
CA ILE A 201 2.00 -5.30 14.24
C ILE A 201 3.16 -4.47 13.69
N ASP A 202 3.21 -4.27 12.37
CA ASP A 202 4.26 -3.46 11.72
C ASP A 202 4.26 -2.00 12.16
N GLN A 203 3.11 -1.44 12.54
CA GLN A 203 2.99 -0.06 13.02
C GLN A 203 3.21 0.08 14.53
N TYR A 204 2.87 -0.96 15.30
CA TYR A 204 2.84 -0.94 16.77
C TYR A 204 3.78 -2.00 17.34
N HIS A 205 5.08 -1.78 17.22
CA HIS A 205 6.12 -2.62 17.83
C HIS A 205 7.33 -1.78 18.27
N ASP A 206 8.22 -2.41 19.03
CA ASP A 206 9.57 -1.92 19.33
C ASP A 206 10.58 -3.09 19.29
N GLU A 207 11.81 -2.86 19.72
CA GLU A 207 12.86 -3.89 19.77
C GLU A 207 12.56 -5.06 20.72
N TYR A 208 11.59 -4.91 21.63
CA TYR A 208 11.19 -5.93 22.61
C TYR A 208 9.99 -6.77 22.15
N GLY A 209 9.21 -6.29 21.20
CA GLY A 209 8.04 -6.99 20.67
C GLY A 209 6.87 -6.10 20.29
N ILE A 210 5.70 -6.69 20.25
CA ILE A 210 4.46 -6.03 19.85
C ILE A 210 3.99 -5.04 20.93
N LYS A 211 3.28 -3.99 20.48
CA LYS A 211 2.56 -3.01 21.34
C LYS A 211 1.11 -2.97 20.90
N TRP A 212 0.32 -3.93 21.29
CA TRP A 212 -1.07 -3.99 20.85
C TRP A 212 -1.86 -2.75 21.28
N PRO A 213 -2.53 -2.06 20.33
CA PRO A 213 -3.62 -1.16 20.70
C PRO A 213 -4.71 -1.92 21.43
N VAL A 214 -5.29 -1.32 22.49
CA VAL A 214 -6.26 -2.01 23.37
C VAL A 214 -7.42 -2.64 22.61
N ASN A 215 -7.94 -1.97 21.58
CA ASN A 215 -9.08 -2.44 20.78
C ASN A 215 -8.82 -3.67 19.89
N VAL A 216 -7.58 -4.12 19.77
CA VAL A 216 -7.19 -5.32 19.01
C VAL A 216 -6.31 -6.27 19.80
N ALA A 217 -6.00 -5.93 21.04
CA ALA A 217 -5.22 -6.79 21.94
C ALA A 217 -5.98 -8.08 22.24
N PRO A 218 -5.30 -9.26 22.23
CA PRO A 218 -5.95 -10.53 22.56
C PRO A 218 -6.35 -10.61 24.04
N TYR A 219 -5.64 -9.88 24.89
CA TYR A 219 -5.93 -9.65 26.30
C TYR A 219 -5.52 -8.22 26.64
N HIS A 220 -6.26 -7.58 27.55
CA HIS A 220 -5.94 -6.23 27.97
C HIS A 220 -4.91 -6.17 29.10
N LEU A 221 -4.95 -7.18 29.96
CA LEU A 221 -4.12 -7.27 31.15
C LEU A 221 -3.50 -8.65 31.31
N VAL A 222 -2.25 -8.69 31.73
CA VAL A 222 -1.61 -9.90 32.26
C VAL A 222 -1.21 -9.68 33.70
N VAL A 223 -1.56 -10.65 34.59
CA VAL A 223 -1.10 -10.69 35.96
C VAL A 223 0.10 -11.62 36.04
N VAL A 224 1.26 -11.09 36.47
CA VAL A 224 2.53 -11.82 36.48
C VAL A 224 3.10 -11.90 37.90
N PRO A 225 2.85 -12.98 38.65
CA PRO A 225 3.58 -13.26 39.88
C PRO A 225 5.05 -13.58 39.60
N VAL A 226 5.93 -12.95 40.37
CA VAL A 226 7.37 -13.20 40.31
C VAL A 226 7.69 -14.66 40.66
N ASN A 227 6.95 -15.21 41.63
CA ASN A 227 7.01 -16.61 41.99
C ASN A 227 5.59 -17.11 42.37
N TYR A 228 4.97 -17.88 41.46
CA TYR A 228 3.61 -18.41 41.71
C TYR A 228 3.55 -19.54 42.77
N LYS A 229 4.72 -20.07 43.20
CA LYS A 229 4.79 -21.05 44.29
C LYS A 229 4.78 -20.41 45.69
N ASP A 230 5.03 -19.12 45.75
CA ASP A 230 4.91 -18.36 46.97
C ASP A 230 3.42 -18.12 47.28
N GLU A 231 2.97 -18.50 48.48
CA GLU A 231 1.55 -18.49 48.82
C GLU A 231 0.94 -17.08 48.81
N GLU A 232 1.67 -16.07 49.30
CA GLU A 232 1.19 -14.68 49.31
C GLU A 232 1.12 -14.09 47.91
N MET A 233 2.12 -14.30 47.10
CA MET A 233 2.12 -13.84 45.68
C MET A 233 1.02 -14.55 44.90
N LYS A 234 0.84 -15.86 45.09
CA LYS A 234 -0.22 -16.63 44.43
C LYS A 234 -1.58 -16.10 44.81
N LYS A 235 -1.85 -15.98 46.12
CA LYS A 235 -3.13 -15.52 46.65
C LYS A 235 -3.51 -14.15 46.06
N LEU A 236 -2.60 -13.17 46.16
CA LEU A 236 -2.85 -11.83 45.63
C LEU A 236 -3.05 -11.84 44.12
N SER A 237 -2.27 -12.65 43.34
CA SER A 237 -2.43 -12.77 41.92
C SER A 237 -3.77 -13.35 41.51
N ASP A 238 -4.22 -14.41 42.21
CA ASP A 238 -5.52 -15.04 41.99
C ASP A 238 -6.67 -14.06 42.32
N GLU A 239 -6.52 -13.28 43.40
CA GLU A 239 -7.48 -12.24 43.77
C GLU A 239 -7.60 -11.16 42.69
N ILE A 240 -6.47 -10.61 42.22
CA ILE A 240 -6.44 -9.60 41.13
C ILE A 240 -7.08 -10.17 39.84
N TYR A 241 -6.68 -11.37 39.44
CA TYR A 241 -7.22 -12.03 38.27
C TYR A 241 -8.75 -12.19 38.35
N ASN A 242 -9.25 -12.72 39.49
CA ASN A 242 -10.67 -12.96 39.68
C ASN A 242 -11.48 -11.66 39.75
N GLU A 243 -10.99 -10.63 40.45
CA GLU A 243 -11.67 -9.34 40.56
C GLU A 243 -11.72 -8.64 39.17
N TYR A 244 -10.61 -8.64 38.41
CA TYR A 244 -10.58 -8.04 37.09
C TYR A 244 -11.49 -8.77 36.09
N LYS A 245 -11.58 -10.11 36.18
CA LYS A 245 -12.46 -10.93 35.36
C LYS A 245 -13.95 -10.62 35.59
N LYS A 246 -14.33 -10.23 36.80
CA LYS A 246 -15.72 -9.81 37.12
C LYS A 246 -16.14 -8.53 36.40
N LEU A 247 -15.17 -7.73 35.91
CA LEU A 247 -15.42 -6.51 35.16
C LEU A 247 -15.67 -6.76 33.67
N ASP A 248 -15.83 -8.03 33.28
CA ASP A 248 -16.02 -8.46 31.89
C ASP A 248 -14.86 -8.05 30.96
N ASN A 249 -13.65 -8.00 31.49
CA ASN A 249 -12.44 -7.64 30.77
C ASN A 249 -11.57 -8.86 30.47
N GLU A 250 -10.81 -8.76 29.37
CA GLU A 250 -9.88 -9.80 28.94
C GLU A 250 -8.60 -9.76 29.80
N VAL A 251 -8.40 -10.78 30.62
CA VAL A 251 -7.24 -10.93 31.52
C VAL A 251 -6.64 -12.32 31.48
N ILE A 252 -5.33 -12.41 31.60
CA ILE A 252 -4.59 -13.67 31.69
C ILE A 252 -3.71 -13.67 32.95
N LEU A 253 -3.56 -14.83 33.59
CA LEU A 253 -2.65 -15.06 34.70
C LEU A 253 -1.48 -15.92 34.26
N ASP A 254 -0.25 -15.46 34.49
CA ASP A 254 0.96 -16.25 34.25
C ASP A 254 1.31 -17.13 35.47
N ASP A 255 0.70 -18.29 35.54
CA ASP A 255 0.92 -19.30 36.57
C ASP A 255 2.15 -20.20 36.33
N ARG A 256 2.89 -19.97 35.26
CA ARG A 256 4.05 -20.79 34.86
C ARG A 256 5.18 -20.69 35.88
N ASP A 257 5.86 -21.82 36.06
CA ASP A 257 7.04 -21.93 36.93
C ASP A 257 8.33 -21.55 36.16
N TYR A 258 8.42 -20.27 35.73
CA TYR A 258 9.57 -19.71 35.04
C TYR A 258 10.20 -18.58 35.87
N LYS A 259 11.49 -18.29 35.57
CA LYS A 259 12.19 -17.15 36.14
C LYS A 259 11.52 -15.82 35.69
N PRO A 260 11.40 -14.83 36.61
CA PRO A 260 10.70 -13.57 36.32
C PRO A 260 11.18 -12.89 35.04
N GLY A 261 12.48 -12.83 34.81
CA GLY A 261 13.05 -12.20 33.62
C GLY A 261 12.66 -12.89 32.30
N PHE A 262 12.34 -14.18 32.33
CA PHE A 262 11.81 -14.91 31.17
C PHE A 262 10.33 -14.52 30.96
N LYS A 263 9.51 -14.56 32.02
CA LYS A 263 8.11 -14.14 31.95
C LYS A 263 7.95 -12.72 31.39
N PHE A 264 8.74 -11.77 31.89
CA PHE A 264 8.66 -10.39 31.45
C PHE A 264 9.02 -10.22 29.97
N LYS A 265 10.07 -10.89 29.49
CA LYS A 265 10.45 -10.87 28.07
C LYS A 265 9.39 -11.48 27.17
N ASP A 266 8.79 -12.60 27.60
CA ASP A 266 7.69 -13.25 26.89
C ASP A 266 6.50 -12.28 26.71
N TRP A 267 6.08 -11.64 27.80
CA TRP A 267 4.95 -10.73 27.77
C TRP A 267 5.25 -9.42 27.03
N ASP A 268 6.49 -8.95 27.08
CA ASP A 268 6.92 -7.82 26.24
C ASP A 268 6.89 -8.20 24.76
N LEU A 269 7.31 -9.42 24.38
CA LEU A 269 7.25 -9.94 23.04
C LEU A 269 5.80 -10.09 22.55
N ILE A 270 4.92 -10.67 23.38
CA ILE A 270 3.49 -10.85 23.07
C ILE A 270 2.79 -9.48 22.98
N GLY A 271 3.17 -8.53 23.82
CA GLY A 271 2.72 -7.15 23.72
C GLY A 271 1.39 -6.82 24.37
N ILE A 272 0.99 -7.53 25.44
CA ILE A 272 -0.23 -7.20 26.20
C ILE A 272 -0.14 -5.77 26.76
N PRO A 273 -1.19 -4.93 26.58
CA PRO A 273 -1.15 -3.51 26.93
C PRO A 273 -0.73 -3.20 28.36
N TYR A 274 -1.27 -3.93 29.33
CA TYR A 274 -0.99 -3.72 30.74
C TYR A 274 -0.50 -4.98 31.43
N MET A 275 0.45 -4.84 32.36
CA MET A 275 0.96 -5.92 33.16
C MET A 275 0.90 -5.51 34.66
N ILE A 276 0.24 -6.32 35.50
CA ILE A 276 0.34 -6.19 36.94
C ILE A 276 1.34 -7.22 37.44
N ILE A 277 2.44 -6.75 38.01
CA ILE A 277 3.52 -7.58 38.54
C ILE A 277 3.31 -7.72 40.04
N VAL A 278 3.16 -8.96 40.49
CA VAL A 278 3.02 -9.30 41.93
C VAL A 278 4.38 -9.77 42.45
N GLY A 279 5.01 -8.91 43.21
CA GLY A 279 6.37 -9.08 43.73
C GLY A 279 6.44 -9.31 45.25
N ARG A 280 7.59 -9.02 45.85
CA ARG A 280 7.93 -9.28 47.24
C ARG A 280 7.02 -8.56 48.25
N ARG A 281 6.32 -7.50 47.83
CA ARG A 281 5.40 -6.70 48.67
C ARG A 281 3.95 -7.19 48.56
N ALA A 282 3.74 -8.43 48.10
CA ALA A 282 2.42 -9.03 48.01
C ALA A 282 1.69 -9.08 49.36
N ASN A 283 2.42 -9.36 50.46
CA ASN A 283 1.88 -9.35 51.81
C ASN A 283 1.39 -7.97 52.28
N GLU A 284 1.86 -6.88 51.65
CA GLU A 284 1.38 -5.51 51.89
C GLU A 284 0.23 -5.12 50.94
N GLY A 285 -0.14 -6.01 50.02
CA GLY A 285 -1.11 -5.72 48.94
C GLY A 285 -0.60 -4.77 47.86
N ILE A 286 0.74 -4.60 47.75
CA ILE A 286 1.37 -3.68 46.80
C ILE A 286 1.86 -4.44 45.58
N VAL A 287 1.56 -3.88 44.40
CA VAL A 287 1.91 -4.39 43.08
C VAL A 287 2.57 -3.31 42.22
N GLU A 288 3.22 -3.71 41.14
CA GLU A 288 3.76 -2.81 40.13
C GLU A 288 2.89 -2.92 38.84
N VAL A 289 2.37 -1.82 38.35
CA VAL A 289 1.67 -1.75 37.07
C VAL A 289 2.66 -1.26 36.01
N LYS A 290 2.79 -2.03 34.95
CA LYS A 290 3.58 -1.65 33.75
C LYS A 290 2.64 -1.38 32.57
N ASP A 291 2.81 -0.22 31.95
CA ASP A 291 2.22 0.09 30.64
C ASP A 291 3.20 -0.36 29.53
N ARG A 292 2.75 -1.21 28.62
CA ARG A 292 3.59 -1.73 27.55
C ARG A 292 3.92 -0.67 26.48
N TYR A 293 3.03 0.31 26.30
CA TYR A 293 3.19 1.33 25.28
C TYR A 293 4.29 2.35 25.65
N THR A 294 4.24 2.84 26.90
CA THR A 294 5.21 3.82 27.43
C THR A 294 6.41 3.16 28.10
N ASN A 295 6.31 1.89 28.52
CA ASN A 295 7.23 1.16 29.40
C ASN A 295 7.36 1.76 30.81
N GLU A 296 6.47 2.66 31.18
CA GLU A 296 6.41 3.21 32.53
C GLU A 296 5.91 2.17 33.54
N LYS A 297 6.40 2.28 34.76
CA LYS A 297 6.07 1.41 35.86
C LYS A 297 5.71 2.24 37.07
N VAL A 298 4.63 1.85 37.75
CA VAL A 298 4.12 2.54 38.96
C VAL A 298 3.75 1.52 40.03
N GLU A 299 4.25 1.72 41.23
CA GLU A 299 3.85 0.93 42.40
C GLU A 299 2.58 1.50 43.01
N MET A 300 1.63 0.62 43.40
CA MET A 300 0.39 0.99 44.07
C MET A 300 -0.28 -0.20 44.75
N TYR A 301 -1.35 0.04 45.52
CA TYR A 301 -2.16 -1.03 46.03
C TYR A 301 -2.90 -1.78 44.93
N ALA A 302 -3.06 -3.09 45.09
CA ALA A 302 -3.68 -3.95 44.07
C ALA A 302 -5.09 -3.47 43.64
N LYS A 303 -5.89 -2.97 44.60
CA LYS A 303 -7.21 -2.39 44.30
C LYS A 303 -7.12 -1.20 43.41
N ASP A 304 -6.21 -0.26 43.69
CA ASP A 304 -6.03 0.95 42.88
C ASP A 304 -5.49 0.59 41.50
N ALA A 305 -4.63 -0.44 41.39
CA ALA A 305 -4.12 -0.97 40.15
C ALA A 305 -5.24 -1.49 39.21
N ILE A 306 -6.18 -2.26 39.75
CA ILE A 306 -7.34 -2.79 39.03
C ILE A 306 -8.21 -1.62 38.53
N GLU A 307 -8.53 -0.66 39.38
CA GLU A 307 -9.34 0.51 38.99
C GLU A 307 -8.64 1.38 37.95
N MET A 308 -7.34 1.64 38.09
CA MET A 308 -6.54 2.42 37.16
C MET A 308 -6.51 1.75 35.79
N VAL A 309 -6.13 0.47 35.70
CA VAL A 309 -6.03 -0.26 34.45
C VAL A 309 -7.39 -0.32 33.74
N ASN A 310 -8.46 -0.63 34.48
CA ASN A 310 -9.81 -0.65 33.91
C ASN A 310 -10.23 0.70 33.35
N ARG A 311 -9.93 1.80 34.03
CA ARG A 311 -10.22 3.16 33.56
C ARG A 311 -9.44 3.49 32.29
N MET A 312 -8.15 3.13 32.24
CA MET A 312 -7.31 3.38 31.08
C MET A 312 -7.80 2.61 29.85
N ILE A 313 -8.23 1.37 30.02
CA ILE A 313 -8.78 0.54 28.95
C ILE A 313 -10.09 1.13 28.43
N LYS A 314 -11.03 1.46 29.31
CA LYS A 314 -12.31 2.10 28.93
C LYS A 314 -12.09 3.40 28.16
N TYR A 315 -11.17 4.24 28.63
CA TYR A 315 -10.81 5.47 27.93
C TYR A 315 -10.31 5.20 26.52
N GLN A 316 -9.42 4.20 26.33
CA GLN A 316 -8.87 3.85 25.01
C GLN A 316 -9.91 3.18 24.11
N LEU A 317 -10.90 2.49 24.65
CA LEU A 317 -12.03 1.92 23.91
C LEU A 317 -13.10 2.97 23.54
N GLY A 318 -13.00 4.19 24.07
CA GLY A 318 -13.99 5.25 23.86
C GLY A 318 -15.28 5.05 24.65
N GLU A 319 -15.25 4.27 25.72
CA GLU A 319 -16.38 4.06 26.61
C GLU A 319 -16.51 5.23 27.58
N GLU A 320 -17.75 5.66 27.87
CA GLU A 320 -18.01 6.69 28.88
C GLU A 320 -17.58 6.19 30.27
N MET A 321 -16.88 7.05 31.03
CA MET A 321 -16.38 6.77 32.36
C MET A 321 -17.45 7.02 33.42
#